data_bde6fda3944f3b615232486fb6438444
#
_entry.id   bde6fda3944f3b615232486fb6438444
#
_cell.length_a   1.000
_cell.length_b   1.000
_cell.length_c   1.000
_cell.angle_alpha   90.00
_cell.angle_beta   90.00
_cell.angle_gamma   90.00
#
_symmetry.space_group_name_H-M   'P 1'
#
loop_
_entity.id
_entity.type
_entity.pdbx_description
1 polymer ?
#
loop_
_entity_poly.entity_id
_entity_poly.type
_entity_poly.pdbx_seq_one_letter_code
_entity_poly.pdbx_strand_id
1 'polypeptide(L)'
;MFAIDYEDLGTPAPAEAGAAVTVEIDGAAVTVPAGTSVMRAAALAGTGVPKLCATDTLKAFGSCRMCLVEIEGRKGYPASCTTIVAPGMKIRTRSDKLTQLRRGVLDLYLSEHPLDSGGARTELRHVAETVGLTATSYTPPPAARALLPRDESNPYFIFDPQQCIVCSRCVRACDEVQ
;
A
#
# COMPACT_ATOMS: atom_id res chain seq x y z
N MET A 1 -22.74 -13.46 11.32
CA MET A 1 -21.87 -12.50 10.62
C MET A 1 -21.17 -13.30 9.55
N PHE A 2 -21.56 -13.14 8.28
CA PHE A 2 -20.92 -13.86 7.18
C PHE A 2 -19.56 -13.22 6.92
N ALA A 3 -18.47 -13.94 7.20
CA ALA A 3 -17.15 -13.54 6.76
C ALA A 3 -17.13 -13.74 5.23
N ILE A 4 -17.12 -12.65 4.49
CA ILE A 4 -16.79 -12.69 3.07
C ILE A 4 -15.26 -12.75 3.04
N ASP A 5 -14.71 -13.87 2.57
CA ASP A 5 -13.30 -13.98 2.24
C ASP A 5 -13.02 -13.04 1.05
N TYR A 6 -12.65 -11.83 1.39
CA TYR A 6 -12.34 -10.78 0.42
C TYR A 6 -10.83 -10.61 0.33
N GLU A 7 -10.27 -10.91 -0.84
CA GLU A 7 -8.86 -10.70 -1.14
C GLU A 7 -8.65 -9.33 -1.80
N ASP A 8 -8.04 -8.40 -1.08
CA ASP A 8 -7.71 -7.07 -1.61
C ASP A 8 -6.49 -7.14 -2.56
N LEU A 9 -6.73 -7.12 -3.85
CA LEU A 9 -5.72 -7.14 -4.92
C LEU A 9 -4.95 -5.81 -5.08
N GLY A 10 -5.19 -4.84 -4.21
CA GLY A 10 -4.40 -3.63 -4.05
C GLY A 10 -4.78 -2.45 -4.95
N THR A 11 -5.46 -2.69 -6.06
CA THR A 11 -6.01 -1.64 -6.93
C THR A 11 -7.25 -2.15 -7.65
N PRO A 12 -8.19 -1.28 -8.06
CA PRO A 12 -9.34 -1.69 -8.86
C PRO A 12 -8.95 -2.44 -10.14
N ALA A 13 -9.81 -3.30 -10.61
CA ALA A 13 -9.71 -3.87 -11.94
C ALA A 13 -9.80 -2.76 -13.01
N PRO A 14 -9.20 -2.92 -14.20
CA PRO A 14 -9.50 -2.03 -15.32
C PRO A 14 -11.00 -1.99 -15.59
N ALA A 15 -11.55 -0.80 -15.87
CA ALA A 15 -12.97 -0.60 -16.13
C ALA A 15 -13.45 -1.38 -17.39
N GLU A 16 -12.56 -1.56 -18.36
CA GLU A 16 -12.81 -2.34 -19.57
C GLU A 16 -11.76 -3.44 -19.72
N ALA A 17 -12.17 -4.59 -20.19
CA ALA A 17 -11.26 -5.70 -20.51
C ALA A 17 -10.52 -5.35 -21.81
N GLY A 18 -9.34 -4.74 -21.68
CA GLY A 18 -8.44 -4.46 -22.78
C GLY A 18 -7.76 -5.71 -23.32
N ALA A 19 -6.92 -5.54 -24.36
CA ALA A 19 -6.10 -6.63 -24.90
C ALA A 19 -5.23 -7.26 -23.80
N ALA A 20 -4.95 -8.55 -23.92
CA ALA A 20 -4.08 -9.25 -22.99
C ALA A 20 -2.64 -8.73 -23.07
N VAL A 21 -2.04 -8.43 -21.95
CA VAL A 21 -0.67 -7.98 -21.80
C VAL A 21 0.10 -8.98 -20.96
N THR A 22 1.20 -9.49 -21.50
CA THR A 22 2.10 -10.38 -20.77
C THR A 22 3.30 -9.60 -20.25
N VAL A 23 3.58 -9.77 -18.96
CA VAL A 23 4.72 -9.20 -18.23
C VAL A 23 5.45 -10.30 -17.48
N GLU A 24 6.67 -10.04 -17.04
CA GLU A 24 7.44 -10.90 -16.16
C GLU A 24 7.46 -10.28 -14.77
N ILE A 25 7.04 -11.01 -13.75
CA ILE A 25 7.07 -10.57 -12.35
C ILE A 25 7.87 -11.60 -11.54
N ASP A 26 8.99 -11.16 -10.97
CA ASP A 26 9.94 -12.00 -10.21
C ASP A 26 10.34 -13.29 -10.97
N GLY A 27 10.48 -13.22 -12.30
CA GLY A 27 10.85 -14.33 -13.18
C GLY A 27 9.67 -15.18 -13.68
N ALA A 28 8.43 -14.92 -13.23
CA ALA A 28 7.24 -15.61 -13.71
C ALA A 28 6.49 -14.78 -14.76
N ALA A 29 6.07 -15.42 -15.85
CA ALA A 29 5.24 -14.78 -16.87
C ALA A 29 3.78 -14.66 -16.35
N VAL A 30 3.22 -13.47 -16.43
CA VAL A 30 1.87 -13.15 -15.98
C VAL A 30 1.13 -12.43 -17.10
N THR A 31 -0.06 -12.91 -17.45
CA THR A 31 -0.91 -12.29 -18.46
C THR A 31 -2.15 -11.69 -17.81
N VAL A 32 -2.36 -10.41 -18.03
CA VAL A 32 -3.47 -9.63 -17.46
C VAL A 32 -4.06 -8.68 -18.51
N PRO A 33 -5.28 -8.17 -18.34
CA PRO A 33 -5.84 -7.16 -19.22
C PRO A 33 -5.00 -5.87 -19.23
N ALA A 34 -4.91 -5.21 -20.38
CA ALA A 34 -4.34 -3.86 -20.49
C ALA A 34 -5.06 -2.91 -19.52
N GLY A 35 -4.32 -1.94 -18.96
CA GLY A 35 -4.83 -1.05 -17.93
C GLY A 35 -4.68 -1.59 -16.49
N THR A 36 -4.29 -2.86 -16.32
CA THR A 36 -3.99 -3.43 -14.99
C THR A 36 -2.75 -2.77 -14.39
N SER A 37 -2.80 -2.46 -13.10
CA SER A 37 -1.62 -1.99 -12.37
C SER A 37 -0.61 -3.10 -12.13
N VAL A 38 0.66 -2.74 -11.98
CA VAL A 38 1.71 -3.69 -11.59
C VAL A 38 1.39 -4.37 -10.25
N MET A 39 0.79 -3.64 -9.31
CA MET A 39 0.39 -4.19 -8.00
C MET A 39 -0.66 -5.29 -8.16
N ARG A 40 -1.74 -5.03 -8.91
CA ARG A 40 -2.79 -6.02 -9.16
C ARG A 40 -2.27 -7.22 -9.94
N ALA A 41 -1.42 -6.99 -10.95
CA ALA A 41 -0.79 -8.07 -11.71
C ALA A 41 0.08 -8.96 -10.80
N ALA A 42 0.83 -8.37 -9.86
CA ALA A 42 1.61 -9.12 -8.88
C ALA A 42 0.72 -9.94 -7.93
N ALA A 43 -0.36 -9.36 -7.43
CA ALA A 43 -1.31 -10.07 -6.57
C ALA A 43 -1.95 -11.25 -7.31
N LEU A 44 -2.38 -11.08 -8.56
CA LEU A 44 -2.91 -12.17 -9.40
C LEU A 44 -1.88 -13.27 -9.68
N ALA A 45 -0.59 -12.96 -9.64
CA ALA A 45 0.51 -13.91 -9.72
C ALA A 45 0.87 -14.56 -8.35
N GLY A 46 0.10 -14.30 -7.30
CA GLY A 46 0.37 -14.80 -5.94
C GLY A 46 1.54 -14.08 -5.24
N THR A 47 1.95 -12.91 -5.75
CA THR A 47 3.03 -12.11 -5.17
C THR A 47 2.49 -10.88 -4.47
N GLY A 48 2.55 -10.87 -3.13
CA GLY A 48 2.15 -9.72 -2.32
C GLY A 48 3.19 -8.59 -2.38
N VAL A 49 2.72 -7.38 -2.68
CA VAL A 49 3.52 -6.15 -2.57
C VAL A 49 3.02 -5.34 -1.38
N PRO A 50 3.89 -4.94 -0.43
CA PRO A 50 3.47 -4.15 0.74
C PRO A 50 2.77 -2.87 0.33
N LYS A 51 1.67 -2.52 1.02
CA LYS A 51 0.86 -1.34 0.73
C LYS A 51 0.24 -0.77 2.01
N LEU A 52 -0.07 0.53 2.02
CA LEU A 52 -0.81 1.21 3.09
C LEU A 52 -1.96 2.08 2.53
N CYS A 53 -1.74 2.81 1.42
CA CYS A 53 -2.74 3.71 0.86
C CYS A 53 -3.58 3.09 -0.27
N ALA A 54 -3.13 1.99 -0.87
CA ALA A 54 -3.82 1.34 -1.98
C ALA A 54 -4.83 0.31 -1.47
N THR A 55 -5.94 0.18 -2.18
CA THR A 55 -6.98 -0.85 -2.02
C THR A 55 -7.65 -1.04 -3.38
N ASP A 56 -8.27 -2.17 -3.62
CA ASP A 56 -8.94 -2.46 -4.90
C ASP A 56 -10.35 -1.84 -5.01
N THR A 57 -10.81 -1.16 -3.97
CA THR A 57 -12.09 -0.44 -3.95
C THR A 57 -11.97 1.05 -4.28
N LEU A 58 -10.77 1.61 -4.29
CA LEU A 58 -10.51 3.04 -4.52
C LEU A 58 -9.41 3.24 -5.56
N LYS A 59 -9.52 4.27 -6.37
CA LYS A 59 -8.50 4.66 -7.36
C LYS A 59 -7.13 4.83 -6.68
N ALA A 60 -6.10 4.26 -7.26
CA ALA A 60 -4.76 4.30 -6.70
C ALA A 60 -4.19 5.73 -6.63
N PHE A 61 -3.59 6.08 -5.49
CA PHE A 61 -3.07 7.43 -5.21
C PHE A 61 -1.54 7.48 -5.13
N GLY A 62 -0.89 6.40 -4.69
CA GLY A 62 0.57 6.29 -4.66
C GLY A 62 1.28 7.08 -3.57
N SER A 63 0.58 7.56 -2.52
CA SER A 63 1.13 8.44 -1.48
C SER A 63 2.08 7.74 -0.52
N CYS A 64 1.76 6.53 -0.05
CA CYS A 64 2.49 5.87 1.03
C CYS A 64 3.89 5.37 0.65
N ARG A 65 4.20 5.19 -0.63
CA ARG A 65 5.48 4.72 -1.17
C ARG A 65 5.96 3.36 -0.64
N MET A 66 5.08 2.57 -0.05
CA MET A 66 5.42 1.21 0.40
C MET A 66 5.50 0.20 -0.76
N CYS A 67 4.77 0.44 -1.82
CA CYS A 67 4.62 -0.47 -2.95
C CYS A 67 5.66 -0.26 -4.08
N LEU A 68 6.85 0.19 -3.75
CA LEU A 68 7.94 0.39 -4.72
C LEU A 68 8.35 -0.93 -5.38
N VAL A 69 8.67 -0.89 -6.68
CA VAL A 69 9.18 -2.01 -7.47
C VAL A 69 10.35 -1.57 -8.34
N GLU A 70 11.12 -2.53 -8.84
CA GLU A 70 12.10 -2.31 -9.89
C GLU A 70 11.50 -2.73 -11.23
N ILE A 71 11.76 -1.94 -12.28
CA ILE A 71 11.37 -2.28 -13.65
C ILE A 71 12.61 -2.18 -14.52
N GLU A 72 12.91 -3.26 -15.23
CA GLU A 72 14.09 -3.33 -16.11
C GLU A 72 14.06 -2.19 -17.13
N GLY A 73 15.21 -1.52 -17.31
CA GLY A 73 15.33 -0.37 -18.22
C GLY A 73 14.74 0.94 -17.70
N ARG A 74 14.06 0.96 -16.57
CA ARG A 74 13.48 2.18 -15.97
C ARG A 74 14.29 2.67 -14.79
N LYS A 75 14.64 3.96 -14.80
CA LYS A 75 15.34 4.58 -13.67
C LYS A 75 14.39 4.79 -12.49
N GLY A 76 14.92 4.60 -11.28
CA GLY A 76 14.18 4.79 -10.01
C GLY A 76 13.28 3.62 -9.64
N TYR A 77 12.44 3.83 -8.64
CA TYR A 77 11.58 2.82 -8.01
C TYR A 77 10.13 3.30 -8.09
N PRO A 78 9.40 2.98 -9.16
CA PRO A 78 8.01 3.39 -9.30
C PRO A 78 7.11 2.71 -8.28
N ALA A 79 6.00 3.36 -7.93
CA ALA A 79 4.95 2.77 -7.12
C ALA A 79 4.11 1.81 -7.98
N SER A 80 4.06 0.53 -7.60
CA SER A 80 3.34 -0.49 -8.37
C SER A 80 1.83 -0.22 -8.46
N CYS A 81 1.24 0.43 -7.47
CA CYS A 81 -0.20 0.74 -7.47
C CYS A 81 -0.62 1.76 -8.54
N THR A 82 0.28 2.66 -8.96
CA THR A 82 0.01 3.68 -9.97
C THR A 82 0.71 3.42 -11.31
N THR A 83 1.48 2.34 -11.40
CA THR A 83 2.17 1.98 -12.63
C THR A 83 1.35 0.93 -13.37
N ILE A 84 0.94 1.23 -14.59
CA ILE A 84 0.22 0.30 -15.46
C ILE A 84 1.21 -0.63 -16.16
N VAL A 85 0.85 -1.90 -16.33
CA VAL A 85 1.64 -2.88 -17.05
C VAL A 85 1.76 -2.53 -18.53
N ALA A 86 2.92 -2.83 -19.13
CA ALA A 86 3.16 -2.73 -20.57
C ALA A 86 3.73 -4.04 -21.10
N PRO A 87 3.49 -4.39 -22.38
CA PRO A 87 3.98 -5.64 -22.96
C PRO A 87 5.50 -5.83 -22.77
N GLY A 88 5.89 -7.02 -22.31
CA GLY A 88 7.30 -7.38 -22.11
C GLY A 88 7.99 -6.71 -20.91
N MET A 89 7.25 -5.97 -20.08
CA MET A 89 7.79 -5.35 -18.87
C MET A 89 8.31 -6.44 -17.93
N LYS A 90 9.54 -6.27 -17.41
CA LYS A 90 10.13 -7.14 -16.40
C LYS A 90 10.20 -6.41 -15.08
N ILE A 91 9.59 -7.00 -14.07
CA ILE A 91 9.34 -6.36 -12.78
C ILE A 91 9.93 -7.23 -11.68
N ARG A 92 10.64 -6.59 -10.75
CA ARG A 92 11.05 -7.21 -9.49
C ARG A 92 10.32 -6.55 -8.33
N THR A 93 9.66 -7.36 -7.53
CA THR A 93 8.95 -6.90 -6.33
C THR A 93 9.81 -7.02 -5.08
N ARG A 94 10.92 -7.76 -5.16
CA ARG A 94 11.84 -8.04 -4.04
C ARG A 94 13.28 -7.82 -4.48
N SER A 95 14.02 -7.05 -3.70
CA SER A 95 15.47 -6.91 -3.75
C SER A 95 15.95 -6.28 -2.43
N ASP A 96 17.25 -6.38 -2.14
CA ASP A 96 17.85 -5.73 -0.96
C ASP A 96 17.60 -4.22 -0.99
N LYS A 97 17.67 -3.62 -2.17
CA LYS A 97 17.43 -2.19 -2.35
C LYS A 97 15.99 -1.80 -2.07
N LEU A 98 15.02 -2.58 -2.57
CA LEU A 98 13.60 -2.36 -2.28
C LEU A 98 13.31 -2.53 -0.79
N THR A 99 13.91 -3.53 -0.15
CA THR A 99 13.80 -3.75 1.29
C THR A 99 14.35 -2.56 2.07
N GLN A 100 15.53 -2.07 1.71
CA GLN A 100 16.13 -0.89 2.33
C GLN A 100 15.24 0.36 2.19
N LEU A 101 14.71 0.60 0.99
CA LEU A 101 13.83 1.75 0.73
C LEU A 101 12.53 1.67 1.52
N ARG A 102 11.89 0.50 1.53
CA ARG A 102 10.65 0.29 2.30
C ARG A 102 10.88 0.44 3.80
N ARG A 103 12.01 -0.07 4.32
CA ARG A 103 12.39 0.14 5.73
C ARG A 103 12.57 1.62 6.05
N GLY A 104 13.25 2.38 5.19
CA GLY A 104 13.41 3.81 5.40
C GLY A 104 12.09 4.58 5.39
N VAL A 105 11.18 4.27 4.46
CA VAL A 105 9.84 4.88 4.43
C VAL A 105 9.04 4.49 5.68
N LEU A 106 9.06 3.20 6.05
CA LEU A 106 8.33 2.71 7.21
C LEU A 106 8.88 3.30 8.52
N ASP A 107 10.19 3.49 8.62
CA ASP A 107 10.84 4.10 9.77
C ASP A 107 10.33 5.53 10.04
N LEU A 108 10.08 6.30 8.97
CA LEU A 108 9.42 7.61 9.07
C LEU A 108 7.97 7.48 9.58
N TYR A 109 7.20 6.47 9.13
CA TYR A 109 5.87 6.23 9.69
C TYR A 109 5.92 5.90 11.17
N LEU A 110 6.83 5.01 11.57
CA LEU A 110 6.95 4.57 12.96
C LEU A 110 7.46 5.67 13.90
N SER A 111 8.15 6.69 13.38
CA SER A 111 8.56 7.84 14.18
C SER A 111 7.37 8.67 14.68
N GLU A 112 6.25 8.65 13.96
CA GLU A 112 5.03 9.36 14.35
C GLU A 112 3.91 8.44 14.86
N HIS A 113 3.95 7.14 14.50
CA HIS A 113 2.91 6.15 14.81
C HIS A 113 3.54 4.90 15.43
N PRO A 114 3.84 4.90 16.73
CA PRO A 114 4.37 3.74 17.42
C PRO A 114 3.43 2.54 17.30
N LEU A 115 3.99 1.36 17.09
CA LEU A 115 3.21 0.13 16.90
C LEU A 115 2.38 -0.27 18.12
N ASP A 116 2.72 0.23 19.28
CA ASP A 116 2.04 -0.10 20.55
C ASP A 116 0.81 0.77 20.83
N SER A 117 0.57 1.80 20.03
CA SER A 117 -0.60 2.65 20.16
C SER A 117 -1.86 1.93 19.71
N GLY A 118 -2.58 1.27 20.64
CA GLY A 118 -3.97 0.85 20.39
C GLY A 118 -4.31 -0.63 20.36
N GLY A 119 -3.40 -1.55 20.64
CA GLY A 119 -3.73 -2.97 20.90
C GLY A 119 -4.32 -3.78 19.74
N ALA A 120 -4.82 -3.16 18.68
CA ALA A 120 -5.39 -3.85 17.53
C ALA A 120 -4.31 -4.14 16.46
N ARG A 121 -4.48 -5.24 15.72
CA ARG A 121 -3.69 -5.50 14.52
C ARG A 121 -4.02 -4.44 13.47
N THR A 122 -3.13 -3.48 13.28
CA THR A 122 -3.25 -2.46 12.23
C THR A 122 -2.52 -2.91 10.97
N GLU A 123 -2.92 -2.39 9.79
CA GLU A 123 -2.17 -2.63 8.56
C GLU A 123 -0.73 -2.14 8.65
N LEU A 124 -0.48 -1.04 9.38
CA LEU A 124 0.86 -0.54 9.63
C LEU A 124 1.73 -1.58 10.34
N ARG A 125 1.19 -2.25 11.37
CA ARG A 125 1.87 -3.33 12.08
C ARG A 125 2.15 -4.51 11.16
N HIS A 126 1.18 -4.94 10.36
CA HIS A 126 1.36 -6.02 9.40
C HIS A 126 2.47 -5.70 8.37
N VAL A 127 2.49 -4.48 7.86
CA VAL A 127 3.56 -4.03 6.95
C VAL A 127 4.91 -3.99 7.67
N ALA A 128 4.94 -3.54 8.93
CA ALA A 128 6.15 -3.50 9.74
C ALA A 128 6.74 -4.92 9.94
N GLU A 129 5.91 -5.89 10.27
CA GLU A 129 6.29 -7.30 10.37
C GLU A 129 6.84 -7.84 9.05
N THR A 130 6.17 -7.55 7.93
CA THR A 130 6.58 -7.99 6.57
C THR A 130 7.93 -7.41 6.16
N VAL A 131 8.21 -6.15 6.52
CA VAL A 131 9.46 -5.45 6.20
C VAL A 131 10.56 -5.73 7.23
N GLY A 132 10.22 -6.34 8.37
CA GLY A 132 11.13 -6.67 9.45
C GLY A 132 11.63 -5.45 10.22
N LEU A 133 10.74 -4.46 10.45
CA LEU A 133 11.03 -3.26 11.23
C LEU A 133 10.05 -3.16 12.40
N THR A 134 10.53 -3.31 13.63
CA THR A 134 9.71 -3.35 14.85
C THR A 134 9.74 -2.05 15.66
N ALA A 135 10.69 -1.16 15.38
CA ALA A 135 10.85 0.11 16.07
C ALA A 135 11.49 1.14 15.14
N THR A 136 11.24 2.40 15.40
CA THR A 136 11.88 3.50 14.68
C THR A 136 13.29 3.75 15.16
N SER A 137 14.18 4.16 14.24
CA SER A 137 15.52 4.67 14.55
C SER A 137 15.52 6.15 14.93
N TYR A 138 14.41 6.85 14.71
CA TYR A 138 14.28 8.27 15.04
C TYR A 138 13.82 8.46 16.48
N THR A 139 14.33 9.52 17.12
CA THR A 139 13.74 9.97 18.39
C THR A 139 12.35 10.52 18.08
N PRO A 140 11.28 9.98 18.69
CA PRO A 140 9.94 10.50 18.46
C PRO A 140 9.91 12.01 18.75
N PRO A 141 9.35 12.85 17.87
CA PRO A 141 9.07 14.22 18.23
C PRO A 141 8.15 14.23 19.46
N PRO A 142 8.26 15.23 20.34
CA PRO A 142 7.28 15.40 21.41
C PRO A 142 5.90 15.37 20.74
N ALA A 143 5.06 14.46 21.21
CA ALA A 143 3.85 14.02 20.53
C ALA A 143 2.80 15.13 20.41
N ALA A 144 3.00 16.06 19.50
CA ALA A 144 1.99 17.08 19.17
C ALA A 144 0.65 16.44 18.78
N ARG A 145 0.68 15.25 18.14
CA ARG A 145 -0.52 14.46 17.82
C ARG A 145 -1.13 13.77 19.02
N ALA A 146 -0.35 13.40 20.03
CA ALA A 146 -0.87 12.81 21.26
C ALA A 146 -1.77 13.77 22.08
N LEU A 147 -1.76 15.05 21.74
CA LEU A 147 -2.60 16.07 22.37
C LEU A 147 -3.94 16.28 21.66
N LEU A 148 -4.13 15.69 20.47
CA LEU A 148 -5.39 15.81 19.74
C LEU A 148 -6.39 14.77 20.28
N PRO A 149 -7.58 15.20 20.75
CA PRO A 149 -8.60 14.27 21.19
C PRO A 149 -9.14 13.45 20.01
N ARG A 150 -9.66 12.29 20.32
CA ARG A 150 -10.46 11.52 19.36
C ARG A 150 -11.71 12.31 19.01
N ASP A 151 -12.07 12.34 17.75
CA ASP A 151 -13.32 12.93 17.28
C ASP A 151 -14.40 11.84 17.22
N GLU A 152 -15.37 11.93 18.12
CA GLU A 152 -16.51 11.02 18.28
C GLU A 152 -17.83 11.72 17.88
N SER A 153 -17.75 12.86 17.17
CA SER A 153 -18.93 13.64 16.78
C SER A 153 -19.81 12.94 15.74
N ASN A 154 -19.24 12.01 14.96
CA ASN A 154 -19.99 11.26 13.95
C ASN A 154 -20.53 9.94 14.54
N PRO A 155 -21.84 9.63 14.37
CA PRO A 155 -22.44 8.41 14.94
C PRO A 155 -21.98 7.10 14.27
N TYR A 156 -21.34 7.15 13.11
CA TYR A 156 -20.97 5.99 12.30
C TYR A 156 -19.49 5.65 12.34
N PHE A 157 -18.62 6.61 12.65
CA PHE A 157 -17.18 6.37 12.77
C PHE A 157 -16.52 7.31 13.77
N ILE A 158 -15.39 6.88 14.30
CA ILE A 158 -14.53 7.66 15.19
C ILE A 158 -13.26 8.01 14.41
N PHE A 159 -12.87 9.29 14.43
CA PHE A 159 -11.58 9.71 13.92
C PHE A 159 -10.57 9.84 15.04
N ASP A 160 -9.52 9.02 14.98
CA ASP A 160 -8.41 9.07 15.92
C ASP A 160 -7.16 9.63 15.23
N PRO A 161 -6.78 10.89 15.49
CA PRO A 161 -5.61 11.51 14.89
C PRO A 161 -4.30 10.74 15.16
N GLN A 162 -4.22 10.02 16.29
CA GLN A 162 -3.03 9.24 16.63
C GLN A 162 -2.87 7.99 15.76
N GLN A 163 -3.98 7.48 15.19
CA GLN A 163 -3.98 6.33 14.29
C GLN A 163 -3.91 6.73 12.80
N CYS A 164 -3.99 8.02 12.50
CA CYS A 164 -4.05 8.53 11.15
C CYS A 164 -2.67 8.59 10.50
N ILE A 165 -2.36 7.67 9.60
CA ILE A 165 -1.14 7.63 8.79
C ILE A 165 -1.21 8.48 7.50
N VAL A 166 -2.22 9.33 7.37
CA VAL A 166 -2.44 10.22 6.20
C VAL A 166 -2.51 9.45 4.86
N CYS A 167 -3.06 8.24 4.86
CA CYS A 167 -3.19 7.41 3.65
C CYS A 167 -4.29 7.89 2.69
N SER A 168 -5.12 8.84 3.10
CA SER A 168 -6.23 9.42 2.33
C SER A 168 -7.32 8.42 1.87
N ARG A 169 -7.40 7.21 2.44
CA ARG A 169 -8.46 6.25 2.06
C ARG A 169 -9.85 6.78 2.41
N CYS A 170 -10.04 7.32 3.62
CA CYS A 170 -11.33 7.88 4.06
C CYS A 170 -11.73 9.09 3.19
N VAL A 171 -10.80 9.99 2.85
CA VAL A 171 -11.05 11.14 2.00
C VAL A 171 -11.48 10.69 0.60
N ARG A 172 -10.74 9.75 0.01
CA ARG A 172 -11.07 9.21 -1.33
C ARG A 172 -12.37 8.40 -1.32
N ALA A 173 -12.68 7.70 -0.25
CA ALA A 173 -13.94 6.98 -0.14
C ALA A 173 -15.13 7.95 -0.19
N CYS A 174 -15.05 9.12 0.48
CA CYS A 174 -16.07 10.13 0.37
C CYS A 174 -16.13 10.77 -1.03
N ASP A 175 -14.99 10.99 -1.68
CA ASP A 175 -14.92 11.66 -2.99
C ASP A 175 -15.33 10.73 -4.14
N GLU A 176 -14.99 9.45 -4.09
CA GLU A 176 -15.18 8.50 -5.19
C GLU A 176 -16.48 7.68 -5.08
N VAL A 177 -17.04 7.52 -3.87
CA VAL A 177 -18.16 6.60 -3.61
C VAL A 177 -19.43 7.32 -3.19
N GLN A 178 -19.34 8.47 -2.53
CA GLN A 178 -20.48 9.28 -2.09
C GLN A 178 -20.63 10.56 -2.92
#